data_34c6080545d11d05f3f83a192abf9dac
#
_entry.id   34c6080545d11d05f3f83a192abf9dac
#
_cell.length_a   1.000
_cell.length_b   1.000
_cell.length_c   1.000
_cell.angle_alpha   90.00
_cell.angle_beta   90.00
_cell.angle_gamma   90.00
#
_symmetry.space_group_name_H-M   'P 1'
#
loop_
_entity.id
_entity.type
_entity.pdbx_description
1 polymer ?
#
loop_
_entity_poly.entity_id
_entity_poly.type
_entity_poly.pdbx_seq_one_letter_code
_entity_poly.pdbx_strand_id
1 'polypeptide(L)'
;FLSDDIYPKCNAILNGIAGEYAALLQPLRGAALKKSKKVFDSSKVTDHHAIIPTGVAPHGLTPDEQRVFDLVARRFIAAFYPDCKFATTTILGETADIPFKATGKQILFPGWRDVYAQEAKTAETLVKTAEEERTLPAFTKGESGPHVPDLAEKWTQPPKPYTEATL
;
A
#
# COMPACT_ATOMS: atom_id res chain seq x y z
N PHE A 1 -2.99 3.34 15.29
CA PHE A 1 -3.45 4.73 15.24
C PHE A 1 -2.49 5.65 15.96
N LEU A 2 -2.58 6.97 15.67
CA LEU A 2 -1.95 8.04 16.42
C LEU A 2 -3.01 8.79 17.24
N SER A 3 -2.62 9.29 18.41
CA SER A 3 -3.48 10.18 19.17
C SER A 3 -3.55 11.56 18.51
N ASP A 4 -4.65 12.28 18.74
CA ASP A 4 -4.89 13.57 18.09
C ASP A 4 -3.90 14.67 18.49
N ASP A 5 -3.27 14.57 19.68
CA ASP A 5 -2.24 15.48 20.18
C ASP A 5 -0.90 15.36 19.44
N ILE A 6 -0.69 14.28 18.69
CA ILE A 6 0.50 14.10 17.83
C ILE A 6 0.38 14.95 16.55
N TYR A 7 -0.85 15.20 16.06
CA TYR A 7 -1.05 15.87 14.78
C TYR A 7 -0.34 17.25 14.67
N PRO A 8 -0.40 18.15 15.66
CA PRO A 8 0.32 19.43 15.59
C PRO A 8 1.84 19.29 15.45
N LYS A 9 2.41 18.19 15.91
CA LYS A 9 3.85 17.92 15.88
C LYS A 9 4.32 17.35 14.54
N CYS A 10 3.40 16.86 13.69
CA CYS A 10 3.74 16.13 12.47
C CYS A 10 4.58 16.94 11.46
N ASN A 11 4.30 18.25 11.29
CA ASN A 11 5.11 19.11 10.43
C ASN A 11 6.57 19.20 10.90
N ALA A 12 6.79 19.37 12.20
CA ALA A 12 8.14 19.42 12.77
C ALA A 12 8.86 18.08 12.58
N ILE A 13 8.18 16.96 12.81
CA ILE A 13 8.72 15.61 12.62
C ILE A 13 9.12 15.40 11.15
N LEU A 14 8.25 15.73 10.19
CA LEU A 14 8.54 15.60 8.77
C LEU A 14 9.73 16.47 8.32
N ASN A 15 9.82 17.69 8.83
CA ASN A 15 10.94 18.58 8.56
C ASN A 15 12.26 18.03 9.13
N GLY A 16 12.23 17.42 10.31
CA GLY A 16 13.41 16.86 10.95
C GLY A 16 14.01 15.66 10.21
N ILE A 17 13.20 14.92 9.44
CA ILE A 17 13.66 13.79 8.61
C ILE A 17 13.82 14.17 7.13
N ALA A 18 13.72 15.44 6.77
CA ALA A 18 13.65 15.88 5.37
C ALA A 18 14.90 15.58 4.54
N GLY A 19 16.08 15.36 5.13
CA GLY A 19 17.34 15.15 4.40
C GLY A 19 17.20 14.10 3.29
N GLU A 20 17.01 12.85 3.65
CA GLU A 20 16.89 11.73 2.71
C GLU A 20 15.53 11.67 2.01
N TYR A 21 14.47 12.24 2.63
CA TYR A 21 13.10 12.17 2.14
C TYR A 21 12.61 13.45 1.46
N ALA A 22 13.50 14.39 1.12
CA ALA A 22 13.14 15.69 0.56
C ALA A 22 12.21 15.59 -0.67
N ALA A 23 12.48 14.65 -1.57
CA ALA A 23 11.66 14.41 -2.76
C ALA A 23 10.24 13.93 -2.41
N LEU A 24 10.11 13.04 -1.43
CA LEU A 24 8.83 12.53 -0.95
C LEU A 24 8.04 13.58 -0.17
N LEU A 25 8.70 14.53 0.45
CA LEU A 25 8.06 15.60 1.20
C LEU A 25 7.64 16.79 0.32
N GLN A 26 8.18 16.89 -0.89
CA GLN A 26 7.87 17.98 -1.83
C GLN A 26 6.36 18.16 -2.07
N PRO A 27 5.55 17.11 -2.33
CA PRO A 27 4.10 17.26 -2.53
C PRO A 27 3.32 17.69 -1.28
N LEU A 28 3.92 17.58 -0.09
CA LEU A 28 3.29 17.96 1.18
C LEU A 28 3.61 19.39 1.61
N ARG A 29 4.57 20.04 0.94
CA ARG A 29 5.01 21.41 1.29
C ARG A 29 3.96 22.44 0.90
N GLY A 30 3.77 23.42 1.77
CA GLY A 30 2.88 24.56 1.50
C GLY A 30 1.38 24.31 1.66
N ALA A 31 0.99 23.07 2.01
CA ALA A 31 -0.39 22.71 2.29
C ALA A 31 -0.54 22.21 3.74
N ALA A 32 -1.74 22.33 4.28
CA ALA A 32 -2.06 21.69 5.55
C ALA A 32 -2.00 20.17 5.40
N LEU A 33 -1.34 19.48 6.33
CA LEU A 33 -1.27 18.02 6.32
C LEU A 33 -2.68 17.43 6.45
N LYS A 34 -2.94 16.37 5.70
CA LYS A 34 -4.22 15.65 5.76
C LYS A 34 -4.37 15.00 7.14
N LYS A 35 -5.39 15.42 7.91
CA LYS A 35 -5.78 14.75 9.15
C LYS A 35 -6.89 13.73 8.84
N SER A 36 -6.56 12.46 8.84
CA SER A 36 -7.51 11.37 8.55
C SER A 36 -7.83 10.58 9.80
N LYS A 37 -9.10 10.28 10.05
CA LYS A 37 -9.53 9.36 11.12
C LYS A 37 -9.01 7.92 10.95
N LYS A 38 -8.51 7.57 9.76
CA LYS A 38 -7.80 6.30 9.54
C LYS A 38 -6.41 6.26 10.18
N VAL A 39 -5.86 7.42 10.51
CA VAL A 39 -4.52 7.59 11.10
C VAL A 39 -4.63 8.13 12.52
N PHE A 40 -5.39 9.21 12.71
CA PHE A 40 -5.56 9.91 13.99
C PHE A 40 -6.91 9.57 14.61
N ASP A 41 -6.90 8.79 15.66
CA ASP A 41 -8.07 8.39 16.43
C ASP A 41 -7.65 8.04 17.85
N SER A 42 -7.74 9.00 18.76
CA SER A 42 -7.33 8.82 20.15
C SER A 42 -8.12 7.72 20.88
N SER A 43 -9.35 7.44 20.45
CA SER A 43 -10.17 6.39 21.05
C SER A 43 -9.67 4.96 20.75
N LYS A 44 -8.80 4.81 19.73
CA LYS A 44 -8.18 3.56 19.31
C LYS A 44 -6.72 3.42 19.74
N VAL A 45 -6.24 4.36 20.54
CA VAL A 45 -4.92 4.28 21.16
C VAL A 45 -5.14 3.90 22.62
N THR A 46 -4.71 2.69 22.98
CA THR A 46 -4.80 2.19 24.37
C THR A 46 -3.51 2.52 25.11
N ASP A 47 -2.56 1.58 25.13
CA ASP A 47 -1.31 1.76 25.87
C ASP A 47 -0.24 2.49 25.05
N HIS A 48 -0.19 2.21 23.73
CA HIS A 48 0.81 2.79 22.83
C HIS A 48 0.17 3.23 21.51
N HIS A 49 0.64 4.36 20.97
CA HIS A 49 0.34 4.77 19.61
C HIS A 49 1.29 4.09 18.61
N ALA A 50 0.99 4.20 17.32
CA ALA A 50 1.85 3.69 16.27
C ALA A 50 3.26 4.29 16.34
N ILE A 51 4.27 3.51 15.91
CA ILE A 51 5.66 3.97 15.85
C ILE A 51 5.80 5.00 14.73
N ILE A 52 6.42 6.13 15.05
CA ILE A 52 6.69 7.24 14.15
C ILE A 52 8.13 7.75 14.35
N PRO A 53 8.71 8.46 13.38
CA PRO A 53 9.99 9.14 13.58
C PRO A 53 9.90 10.18 14.71
N THR A 54 11.00 10.41 15.39
CA THR A 54 11.08 11.43 16.46
C THR A 54 11.24 12.87 15.92
N GLY A 55 11.56 13.00 14.62
CA GLY A 55 11.91 14.29 14.01
C GLY A 55 13.40 14.62 14.09
N VAL A 56 14.21 13.69 14.57
CA VAL A 56 15.67 13.80 14.54
C VAL A 56 16.19 13.02 13.35
N ALA A 57 17.08 13.64 12.54
CA ALA A 57 17.70 12.97 11.43
C ALA A 57 18.58 11.79 11.96
N PRO A 58 18.43 10.59 11.38
CA PRO A 58 19.24 9.45 11.81
C PRO A 58 20.71 9.66 11.44
N HIS A 59 21.61 9.16 12.27
CA HIS A 59 23.05 9.14 12.00
C HIS A 59 23.67 7.89 12.62
N GLY A 60 24.69 7.35 11.95
CA GLY A 60 25.46 6.20 12.45
C GLY A 60 24.66 4.90 12.55
N LEU A 61 23.58 4.76 11.77
CA LEU A 61 22.77 3.54 11.74
C LEU A 61 23.50 2.40 11.01
N THR A 62 23.33 1.20 11.51
CA THR A 62 23.67 -0.02 10.77
C THR A 62 22.73 -0.19 9.56
N PRO A 63 23.08 -1.03 8.56
CA PRO A 63 22.21 -1.27 7.42
C PRO A 63 20.80 -1.76 7.78
N ASP A 64 20.66 -2.56 8.81
CA ASP A 64 19.35 -3.08 9.25
C ASP A 64 18.53 -2.01 9.98
N GLU A 65 19.17 -1.20 10.83
CA GLU A 65 18.52 -0.05 11.46
C GLU A 65 18.05 0.96 10.42
N GLN A 66 18.87 1.22 9.38
CA GLN A 66 18.50 2.10 8.27
C GLN A 66 17.25 1.58 7.53
N ARG A 67 17.17 0.27 7.27
CA ARG A 67 15.99 -0.34 6.63
C ARG A 67 14.73 -0.19 7.50
N VAL A 68 14.84 -0.45 8.80
CA VAL A 68 13.71 -0.28 9.73
C VAL A 68 13.29 1.18 9.80
N PHE A 69 14.26 2.11 9.90
CA PHE A 69 13.97 3.54 9.91
C PHE A 69 13.25 3.98 8.63
N ASP A 70 13.73 3.55 7.46
CA ASP A 70 13.13 3.87 6.16
C ASP A 70 11.68 3.38 6.07
N LEU A 71 11.39 2.15 6.52
CA LEU A 71 10.02 1.63 6.58
C LEU A 71 9.09 2.50 7.44
N VAL A 72 9.56 2.89 8.62
CA VAL A 72 8.79 3.75 9.55
C VAL A 72 8.60 5.15 8.96
N ALA A 73 9.67 5.75 8.42
CA ALA A 73 9.64 7.09 7.84
C ALA A 73 8.69 7.16 6.62
N ARG A 74 8.82 6.22 5.67
CA ARG A 74 7.93 6.15 4.51
C ARG A 74 6.47 5.90 4.92
N ARG A 75 6.23 5.03 5.89
CA ARG A 75 4.87 4.79 6.39
C ARG A 75 4.27 6.05 6.99
N PHE A 76 5.06 6.82 7.74
CA PHE A 76 4.64 8.08 8.32
C PHE A 76 4.36 9.14 7.24
N ILE A 77 5.23 9.30 6.26
CA ILE A 77 5.05 10.22 5.12
C ILE A 77 3.78 9.85 4.33
N ALA A 78 3.61 8.57 4.01
CA ALA A 78 2.45 8.06 3.25
C ALA A 78 1.10 8.34 3.93
N ALA A 79 1.07 8.48 5.25
CA ALA A 79 -0.14 8.79 6.01
C ALA A 79 -0.74 10.17 5.67
N PHE A 80 0.06 11.08 5.12
CA PHE A 80 -0.35 12.44 4.74
C PHE A 80 -0.62 12.58 3.23
N TYR A 81 -0.28 11.58 2.44
CA TYR A 81 -0.55 11.56 0.99
C TYR A 81 -2.04 11.37 0.69
N PRO A 82 -2.48 11.75 -0.51
CA PRO A 82 -3.84 11.44 -0.97
C PRO A 82 -4.09 9.93 -1.03
N ASP A 83 -5.37 9.55 -0.97
CA ASP A 83 -5.75 8.16 -1.14
C ASP A 83 -5.46 7.68 -2.56
N CYS A 84 -5.01 6.43 -2.70
CA CYS A 84 -4.92 5.75 -3.98
C CYS A 84 -6.34 5.57 -4.55
N LYS A 85 -6.53 5.94 -5.82
CA LYS A 85 -7.79 5.73 -6.56
C LYS A 85 -7.58 4.64 -7.60
N PHE A 86 -8.48 3.69 -7.63
CA PHE A 86 -8.45 2.60 -8.61
C PHE A 86 -9.86 2.28 -9.12
N ALA A 87 -9.93 1.75 -10.33
CA ALA A 87 -11.13 1.16 -10.90
C ALA A 87 -11.04 -0.36 -10.81
N THR A 88 -12.14 -1.01 -10.44
CA THR A 88 -12.26 -2.46 -10.48
C THR A 88 -13.27 -2.83 -11.55
N THR A 89 -12.86 -3.68 -12.48
CA THR A 89 -13.73 -4.24 -13.51
C THR A 89 -14.00 -5.71 -13.15
N THR A 90 -15.27 -6.08 -13.12
CA THR A 90 -15.68 -7.48 -12.94
C THR A 90 -16.45 -7.92 -14.18
N ILE A 91 -16.02 -9.03 -14.77
CA ILE A 91 -16.66 -9.65 -15.93
C ILE A 91 -17.22 -10.99 -15.48
N LEU A 92 -18.47 -11.22 -15.83
CA LEU A 92 -19.16 -12.49 -15.65
C LEU A 92 -19.37 -13.08 -17.04
N GLY A 93 -18.90 -14.29 -17.25
CA GLY A 93 -19.07 -15.05 -18.49
C GLY A 93 -19.63 -16.43 -18.20
N GLU A 94 -20.06 -17.11 -19.23
CA GLU A 94 -20.61 -18.46 -19.16
C GLU A 94 -20.16 -19.27 -20.37
N THR A 95 -19.79 -20.52 -20.15
CA THR A 95 -19.46 -21.47 -21.21
C THR A 95 -20.04 -22.81 -20.83
N ALA A 96 -20.91 -23.36 -21.68
CA ALA A 96 -21.60 -24.64 -21.44
C ALA A 96 -22.25 -24.73 -20.06
N ASP A 97 -23.03 -23.69 -19.69
CA ASP A 97 -23.72 -23.53 -18.40
C ASP A 97 -22.78 -23.42 -17.17
N ILE A 98 -21.47 -23.28 -17.39
CA ILE A 98 -20.49 -23.04 -16.32
C ILE A 98 -20.19 -21.56 -16.22
N PRO A 99 -20.48 -20.93 -15.06
CA PRO A 99 -20.19 -19.52 -14.86
C PRO A 99 -18.71 -19.27 -14.58
N PHE A 100 -18.17 -18.22 -15.19
CA PHE A 100 -16.81 -17.72 -14.98
C PHE A 100 -16.85 -16.28 -14.49
N LYS A 101 -15.87 -15.94 -13.65
CA LYS A 101 -15.67 -14.57 -13.16
C LYS A 101 -14.22 -14.16 -13.36
N ALA A 102 -14.01 -13.03 -14.01
CA ALA A 102 -12.71 -12.36 -14.06
C ALA A 102 -12.80 -11.01 -13.37
N THR A 103 -11.76 -10.64 -12.63
CA THR A 103 -11.67 -9.34 -11.97
C THR A 103 -10.35 -8.68 -12.32
N GLY A 104 -10.41 -7.45 -12.79
CA GLY A 104 -9.24 -6.62 -13.04
C GLY A 104 -9.26 -5.38 -12.17
N LYS A 105 -8.08 -4.81 -11.95
CA LYS A 105 -7.87 -3.58 -11.19
C LYS A 105 -6.92 -2.69 -11.94
N GLN A 106 -7.31 -1.45 -12.15
CA GLN A 106 -6.49 -0.41 -12.78
C GLN A 106 -6.30 0.74 -11.79
N ILE A 107 -5.06 1.13 -11.53
CA ILE A 107 -4.77 2.31 -10.72
C ILE A 107 -4.97 3.55 -11.57
N LEU A 108 -5.90 4.42 -11.13
CA LEU A 108 -6.19 5.70 -11.78
C LEU A 108 -5.34 6.84 -11.21
N PHE A 109 -5.02 6.76 -9.93
CA PHE A 109 -4.20 7.73 -9.21
C PHE A 109 -3.46 7.02 -8.08
N PRO A 110 -2.12 6.98 -8.09
CA PRO A 110 -1.35 6.19 -7.13
C PRO A 110 -1.43 6.71 -5.69
N GLY A 111 -1.48 8.03 -5.49
CA GLY A 111 -1.58 8.62 -4.15
C GLY A 111 -0.44 8.20 -3.24
N TRP A 112 -0.76 7.68 -2.03
CA TRP A 112 0.25 7.23 -1.06
C TRP A 112 1.18 6.12 -1.56
N ARG A 113 0.83 5.41 -2.62
CA ARG A 113 1.68 4.35 -3.22
C ARG A 113 2.95 4.91 -3.82
N ASP A 114 2.95 6.18 -4.26
CA ASP A 114 4.14 6.83 -4.80
C ASP A 114 5.30 6.87 -3.81
N VAL A 115 5.02 6.89 -2.52
CA VAL A 115 6.05 6.87 -1.47
C VAL A 115 6.90 5.60 -1.54
N TYR A 116 6.34 4.49 -2.07
CA TYR A 116 6.99 3.18 -2.18
C TYR A 116 7.42 2.82 -3.61
N ALA A 117 7.13 3.67 -4.59
CA ALA A 117 7.38 3.36 -6.01
C ALA A 117 8.86 3.09 -6.34
N GLN A 118 9.79 3.65 -5.57
CA GLN A 118 11.24 3.43 -5.78
C GLN A 118 11.72 2.08 -5.23
N GLU A 119 11.03 1.51 -4.25
CA GLU A 119 11.36 0.19 -3.68
C GLU A 119 10.83 -0.98 -4.52
N ALA A 120 9.82 -0.73 -5.34
CA ALA A 120 9.18 -1.74 -6.20
C ALA A 120 10.08 -2.32 -7.31
N LYS A 121 11.40 -2.07 -7.26
CA LYS A 121 12.35 -2.51 -8.31
C LYS A 121 12.88 -3.94 -8.13
N THR A 122 12.52 -4.66 -7.07
CA THR A 122 12.84 -6.08 -6.95
C THR A 122 11.86 -6.92 -7.77
N ALA A 123 12.36 -7.94 -8.46
CA ALA A 123 11.56 -8.80 -9.33
C ALA A 123 10.31 -9.40 -8.61
N GLU A 124 10.44 -9.71 -7.34
CA GLU A 124 9.36 -10.28 -6.52
C GLU A 124 8.24 -9.25 -6.21
N THR A 125 8.61 -7.99 -6.00
CA THR A 125 7.67 -6.88 -5.80
C THR A 125 6.96 -6.51 -7.11
N LEU A 126 7.68 -6.57 -8.25
CA LEU A 126 7.10 -6.33 -9.58
C LEU A 126 6.05 -7.40 -9.94
N VAL A 127 6.31 -8.67 -9.61
CA VAL A 127 5.35 -9.77 -9.85
C VAL A 127 4.08 -9.58 -9.03
N LYS A 128 4.20 -9.29 -7.73
CA LYS A 128 3.02 -9.02 -6.86
C LYS A 128 2.23 -7.81 -7.32
N THR A 129 2.90 -6.73 -7.72
CA THR A 129 2.23 -5.53 -8.22
C THR A 129 1.51 -5.80 -9.54
N ALA A 130 2.10 -6.58 -10.44
CA ALA A 130 1.48 -6.97 -11.70
C ALA A 130 0.26 -7.90 -11.49
N GLU A 131 0.29 -8.79 -10.49
CA GLU A 131 -0.87 -9.61 -10.12
C GLU A 131 -2.01 -8.79 -9.51
N GLU A 132 -1.68 -7.75 -8.73
CA GLU A 132 -2.66 -6.83 -8.17
C GLU A 132 -3.26 -5.86 -9.20
N GLU A 133 -2.54 -5.58 -10.29
CA GLU A 133 -2.89 -4.59 -11.32
C GLU A 133 -3.23 -5.26 -12.65
N ARG A 134 -4.02 -6.32 -12.64
CA ARG A 134 -4.53 -6.92 -13.88
C ARG A 134 -5.53 -6.00 -14.55
N THR A 135 -5.10 -5.34 -15.62
CA THR A 135 -6.00 -4.57 -16.47
C THR A 135 -6.69 -5.54 -17.43
N LEU A 136 -8.00 -5.64 -17.33
CA LEU A 136 -8.80 -6.42 -18.31
C LEU A 136 -9.00 -5.59 -19.57
N PRO A 137 -9.07 -6.23 -20.76
CA PRO A 137 -9.48 -5.55 -21.98
C PRO A 137 -10.91 -5.03 -21.86
N ALA A 138 -11.31 -4.16 -22.77
CA ALA A 138 -12.68 -3.70 -22.85
C ALA A 138 -13.57 -4.83 -23.36
N PHE A 139 -14.67 -5.07 -22.64
CA PHE A 139 -15.68 -6.05 -23.00
C PHE A 139 -17.01 -5.38 -23.27
N THR A 140 -17.77 -5.90 -24.24
CA THR A 140 -19.13 -5.49 -24.54
C THR A 140 -20.09 -6.54 -23.98
N LYS A 141 -21.19 -6.10 -23.35
CA LYS A 141 -22.19 -7.03 -22.83
C LYS A 141 -22.76 -7.90 -23.95
N GLY A 142 -22.70 -9.21 -23.78
CA GLY A 142 -23.19 -10.19 -24.74
C GLY A 142 -22.21 -10.56 -25.83
N GLU A 143 -20.96 -10.05 -25.81
CA GLU A 143 -19.97 -10.54 -26.74
C GLU A 143 -19.62 -12.01 -26.46
N SER A 144 -19.30 -12.75 -27.50
CA SER A 144 -18.89 -14.15 -27.44
C SER A 144 -17.65 -14.37 -28.30
N GLY A 145 -16.85 -15.38 -27.96
CA GLY A 145 -15.65 -15.72 -28.67
C GLY A 145 -15.22 -17.15 -28.42
N PRO A 146 -14.17 -17.63 -29.10
CA PRO A 146 -13.64 -18.96 -28.88
C PRO A 146 -13.13 -19.10 -27.46
N HIS A 147 -13.45 -20.22 -26.81
CA HIS A 147 -12.95 -20.57 -25.49
C HIS A 147 -11.96 -21.73 -25.63
N VAL A 148 -10.72 -21.52 -25.19
CA VAL A 148 -9.68 -22.55 -25.10
C VAL A 148 -9.41 -22.78 -23.61
N PRO A 149 -9.95 -23.87 -23.02
CA PRO A 149 -9.76 -24.12 -21.59
C PRO A 149 -8.32 -24.60 -21.33
N ASP A 150 -7.76 -24.11 -20.22
CA ASP A 150 -6.52 -24.62 -19.65
C ASP A 150 -6.81 -25.19 -18.26
N LEU A 151 -6.55 -26.47 -18.06
CA LEU A 151 -6.78 -27.17 -16.81
C LEU A 151 -5.47 -27.31 -16.04
N ALA A 152 -5.33 -26.53 -14.98
CA ALA A 152 -4.21 -26.66 -14.06
C ALA A 152 -4.62 -27.42 -12.80
N GLU A 153 -4.00 -28.59 -12.57
CA GLU A 153 -4.15 -29.30 -11.31
C GLU A 153 -3.36 -28.62 -10.20
N LYS A 154 -4.02 -28.31 -9.08
CA LYS A 154 -3.40 -27.70 -7.92
C LYS A 154 -3.83 -28.42 -6.66
N TRP A 155 -2.92 -28.53 -5.71
CA TRP A 155 -3.17 -29.10 -4.38
C TRP A 155 -3.30 -28.00 -3.35
N THR A 156 -4.30 -28.10 -2.49
CA THR A 156 -4.40 -27.23 -1.32
C THR A 156 -3.24 -27.50 -0.39
N GLN A 157 -2.66 -26.44 0.14
CA GLN A 157 -1.61 -26.54 1.16
C GLN A 157 -2.24 -26.31 2.53
N PRO A 158 -1.82 -27.02 3.58
CA PRO A 158 -2.25 -26.73 4.93
C PRO A 158 -1.78 -25.34 5.35
N PRO A 159 -2.48 -24.67 6.28
CA PRO A 159 -1.99 -23.42 6.87
C PRO A 159 -0.57 -23.63 7.42
N LYS A 160 0.26 -22.61 7.30
CA LYS A 160 1.59 -22.63 7.93
C LYS A 160 1.42 -22.74 9.45
N PRO A 161 2.31 -23.49 10.16
CA PRO A 161 2.33 -23.50 11.62
C PRO A 161 2.42 -22.07 12.17
N TYR A 162 1.81 -21.86 13.31
CA TYR A 162 1.97 -20.60 14.02
C TYR A 162 3.42 -20.39 14.46
N THR A 163 3.87 -19.18 14.37
CA THR A 163 5.12 -18.72 14.98
C THR A 163 4.79 -17.84 16.17
N GLU A 164 5.74 -17.52 17.04
CA GLU A 164 5.53 -16.60 18.17
C GLU A 164 4.95 -15.25 17.72
N ALA A 165 5.34 -14.78 16.52
CA ALA A 165 4.85 -13.53 15.95
C ALA A 165 3.43 -13.63 15.34
N THR A 166 2.91 -14.83 15.09
CA THR A 166 1.60 -15.07 14.48
C THR A 166 0.59 -15.73 15.43
N LEU A 167 0.98 -15.98 16.69
CA LEU A 167 0.18 -16.51 17.76
C LEU A 167 -0.48 -15.36 18.49
#